data_f935f099bcb56df01509a4bbdef11cd0
#
_entry.id   f935f099bcb56df01509a4bbdef11cd0
#
_cell.length_a   1.000
_cell.length_b   1.000
_cell.length_c   1.000
_cell.angle_alpha   90.00
_cell.angle_beta   90.00
_cell.angle_gamma   90.00
#
_symmetry.space_group_name_H-M   'P 1'
#
loop_
_entity.id
_entity.type
_entity.pdbx_description
1 polymer ?
#
loop_
_entity_poly.entity_id
_entity_poly.type
_entity_poly.pdbx_seq_one_letter_code
_entity_poly.pdbx_strand_id
1 'polypeptide(L)'
;MQPVHAHREPAVHYRVAAPSPHNHLFTVGLDIARPAARQRLSLPVWIPGSYLVREFSQHLQGLRASQDGQPVALKQTTKNTWVAEADPKRPLHLDYEVYAFDPSVRTAFLDRDRGFFNGTSLCLRVHGQEDRPHALDLDAGGLPRGWSVATGLTPAEVDARGCGRYRAQDYDELVDCPVELGPFWSGSFEACGVPHRFVVGGAPAAFDGQRLLDDARRICETQIRFWHGDGPPPFSHYVFMLWATGEGYGGLEHRNSTALICQRQDLPLKPGQAKAKPAALKATDGYTTLLGLISHEYFHAWNVKRLRPAEFARVDYDQENYTGLLWFFEGFTSYYDDLFLRRAGLIDDATYLQLLMRNLNQVLQTPGRHLQSVAQASFDAWIKYYRVGENTPNATVSYYSKGALVALSLDLSLRRDGCATLDDVMRELWTRSGGGPIKEADVARALKRLGRRDFAAELAAWVHGTDDLPAVALLKAQGVKAEPEKAPLAQQLGLRMADNGSALVIKTVLRGGAGEAAGLAAGDEWLGVETPARRGTPAQAWRLRKLDELPALLGPQRRFTALVARDRRLLRCAVQLPDDEVTAFKLSPGNSDTLRPWLAP
;
A
#
# COMPACT_ATOMS: atom_id res chain seq x y z
N MET A 1 -23.82 -3.87 -27.95
CA MET A 1 -24.52 -5.09 -27.49
C MET A 1 -23.46 -6.16 -27.28
N GLN A 2 -23.03 -6.39 -26.05
CA GLN A 2 -22.22 -7.57 -25.72
C GLN A 2 -23.13 -8.79 -25.72
N PRO A 3 -22.69 -9.96 -26.17
CA PRO A 3 -23.51 -11.15 -26.17
C PRO A 3 -23.82 -11.54 -24.72
N VAL A 4 -25.10 -11.75 -24.43
CA VAL A 4 -25.60 -12.36 -23.22
C VAL A 4 -24.93 -13.74 -23.08
N HIS A 5 -23.88 -13.85 -22.26
CA HIS A 5 -23.26 -15.13 -21.96
C HIS A 5 -24.31 -16.02 -21.30
N ALA A 6 -24.71 -17.07 -22.00
CA ALA A 6 -25.54 -18.14 -21.46
C ALA A 6 -24.95 -18.56 -20.10
N HIS A 7 -25.80 -18.59 -19.07
CA HIS A 7 -25.45 -18.95 -17.70
C HIS A 7 -24.92 -20.39 -17.66
N ARG A 8 -23.59 -20.56 -17.84
CA ARG A 8 -22.93 -21.82 -17.51
C ARG A 8 -22.91 -21.97 -16.00
N GLU A 9 -23.36 -23.11 -15.50
CA GLU A 9 -23.18 -23.44 -14.10
C GLU A 9 -21.71 -23.35 -13.70
N PRO A 10 -21.40 -22.83 -12.48
CA PRO A 10 -20.02 -22.72 -12.03
C PRO A 10 -19.38 -24.11 -11.96
N ALA A 11 -18.16 -24.21 -12.51
CA ALA A 11 -17.41 -25.48 -12.51
C ALA A 11 -16.79 -25.77 -11.13
N VAL A 12 -16.55 -24.71 -10.36
CA VAL A 12 -15.95 -24.72 -9.02
C VAL A 12 -16.81 -23.85 -8.09
N HIS A 13 -17.17 -24.37 -6.94
CA HIS A 13 -18.08 -23.71 -6.02
C HIS A 13 -17.54 -23.77 -4.59
N TYR A 14 -17.33 -22.61 -3.98
CA TYR A 14 -16.90 -22.45 -2.58
C TYR A 14 -18.09 -22.06 -1.72
N ARG A 15 -18.15 -22.59 -0.51
CA ARG A 15 -19.02 -22.14 0.57
C ARG A 15 -18.15 -21.72 1.75
N VAL A 16 -18.25 -20.48 2.19
CA VAL A 16 -17.49 -19.96 3.32
C VAL A 16 -18.45 -19.60 4.44
N ALA A 17 -18.18 -20.08 5.65
CA ALA A 17 -18.96 -19.82 6.84
C ALA A 17 -18.05 -19.47 8.04
N ALA A 18 -18.63 -18.78 9.01
CA ALA A 18 -17.98 -18.41 10.27
C ALA A 18 -18.91 -18.75 11.47
N PRO A 19 -19.18 -20.03 11.74
CA PRO A 19 -20.19 -20.43 12.73
C PRO A 19 -19.81 -20.05 14.17
N SER A 20 -18.53 -19.91 14.44
CA SER A 20 -17.99 -19.53 15.76
C SER A 20 -16.82 -18.55 15.60
N PRO A 21 -17.08 -17.25 15.33
CA PRO A 21 -16.03 -16.29 14.98
C PRO A 21 -14.93 -16.12 16.02
N HIS A 22 -15.24 -16.34 17.29
CA HIS A 22 -14.28 -16.26 18.39
C HIS A 22 -13.22 -17.36 18.38
N ASN A 23 -13.39 -18.41 17.56
CA ASN A 23 -12.37 -19.43 17.32
C ASN A 23 -11.39 -19.02 16.21
N HIS A 24 -11.68 -17.90 15.54
CA HIS A 24 -10.89 -17.39 14.40
C HIS A 24 -10.81 -18.38 13.22
N LEU A 25 -11.84 -19.23 13.03
CA LEU A 25 -11.87 -20.26 12.00
C LEU A 25 -12.96 -19.97 10.98
N PHE A 26 -12.59 -19.77 9.73
CA PHE A 26 -13.49 -19.93 8.61
C PHE A 26 -13.61 -21.41 8.25
N THR A 27 -14.83 -21.88 8.04
CA THR A 27 -15.09 -23.19 7.45
C THR A 27 -15.32 -23.04 5.96
N VAL A 28 -14.67 -23.88 5.16
CA VAL A 28 -14.73 -23.82 3.70
C VAL A 28 -15.14 -25.16 3.14
N GLY A 29 -16.24 -25.20 2.39
CA GLY A 29 -16.62 -26.30 1.51
C GLY A 29 -16.25 -25.95 0.07
N LEU A 30 -15.68 -26.90 -0.67
CA LEU A 30 -15.32 -26.74 -2.08
C LEU A 30 -15.91 -27.90 -2.89
N ASP A 31 -16.74 -27.60 -3.87
CA ASP A 31 -17.27 -28.56 -4.84
C ASP A 31 -16.62 -28.35 -6.21
N ILE A 32 -16.13 -29.44 -6.79
CA ILE A 32 -15.57 -29.49 -8.13
C ILE A 32 -16.45 -30.42 -8.96
N ALA A 33 -17.24 -29.85 -9.87
CA ALA A 33 -18.25 -30.60 -10.62
C ALA A 33 -17.63 -31.70 -11.51
N ARG A 34 -16.45 -31.46 -12.06
CA ARG A 34 -15.74 -32.40 -12.94
C ARG A 34 -14.25 -32.40 -12.59
N PRO A 35 -13.82 -33.14 -11.57
CA PRO A 35 -12.42 -33.22 -11.19
C PRO A 35 -11.61 -33.98 -12.25
N ALA A 36 -10.29 -33.75 -12.28
CA ALA A 36 -9.36 -34.67 -12.97
C ALA A 36 -9.18 -35.96 -12.15
N ALA A 37 -8.79 -37.06 -12.77
CA ALA A 37 -8.52 -38.35 -12.08
C ALA A 37 -7.46 -38.18 -10.98
N ARG A 38 -6.48 -37.29 -11.20
CA ARG A 38 -5.52 -36.80 -10.20
C ARG A 38 -5.70 -35.31 -10.10
N GLN A 39 -6.66 -34.89 -9.27
CA GLN A 39 -6.96 -33.46 -9.11
C GLN A 39 -5.91 -32.79 -8.23
N ARG A 40 -5.10 -31.92 -8.84
CA ARG A 40 -4.16 -31.08 -8.12
C ARG A 40 -4.89 -29.84 -7.58
N LEU A 41 -4.59 -29.51 -6.33
CA LEU A 41 -5.11 -28.36 -5.60
C LEU A 41 -3.95 -27.63 -4.96
N SER A 42 -3.94 -26.30 -4.94
CA SER A 42 -2.96 -25.54 -4.16
C SER A 42 -3.61 -24.34 -3.47
N LEU A 43 -3.09 -23.93 -2.31
CA LEU A 43 -3.39 -22.64 -1.76
C LEU A 43 -2.30 -21.67 -2.19
N PRO A 44 -2.64 -20.46 -2.70
CA PRO A 44 -1.65 -19.44 -3.04
C PRO A 44 -0.61 -19.21 -1.93
N VAL A 45 0.60 -18.81 -2.30
CA VAL A 45 1.65 -18.46 -1.33
C VAL A 45 1.78 -16.94 -1.16
N TRP A 46 1.17 -16.15 -2.02
CA TRP A 46 1.19 -14.69 -2.00
C TRP A 46 -0.08 -14.09 -2.61
N ILE A 47 -0.22 -12.79 -2.53
CA ILE A 47 -1.32 -12.02 -3.13
C ILE A 47 -0.75 -10.90 -4.00
N PRO A 48 -1.24 -10.69 -5.25
CA PRO A 48 -0.88 -9.55 -6.10
C PRO A 48 -1.08 -8.21 -5.38
N GLY A 49 -0.08 -7.31 -5.51
CA GLY A 49 0.00 -6.07 -4.75
C GLY A 49 0.86 -6.18 -3.48
N SER A 50 1.20 -7.39 -3.03
CA SER A 50 2.00 -7.59 -1.83
C SER A 50 3.09 -8.63 -2.06
N TYR A 51 4.27 -8.19 -2.41
CA TYR A 51 5.41 -8.99 -2.87
C TYR A 51 6.14 -9.67 -1.71
N LEU A 52 5.43 -10.56 -1.02
CA LEU A 52 5.94 -11.37 0.09
C LEU A 52 5.28 -12.75 0.07
N VAL A 53 6.08 -13.82 0.16
CA VAL A 53 5.58 -15.17 0.41
C VAL A 53 5.06 -15.24 1.84
N ARG A 54 3.74 -15.47 1.99
CA ARG A 54 3.02 -15.39 3.27
C ARG A 54 2.68 -16.75 3.86
N GLU A 55 2.96 -17.84 3.14
CA GLU A 55 2.72 -19.20 3.62
C GLU A 55 1.28 -19.43 4.11
N PHE A 56 0.27 -18.98 3.34
CA PHE A 56 -1.16 -19.06 3.76
C PHE A 56 -1.57 -20.47 4.18
N SER A 57 -0.99 -21.50 3.56
CA SER A 57 -1.26 -22.90 3.88
C SER A 57 -0.90 -23.32 5.32
N GLN A 58 -0.08 -22.54 6.04
CA GLN A 58 0.17 -22.77 7.47
C GLN A 58 -1.10 -22.69 8.33
N HIS A 59 -2.11 -21.95 7.83
CA HIS A 59 -3.38 -21.72 8.52
C HIS A 59 -4.48 -22.71 8.12
N LEU A 60 -4.26 -23.51 7.07
CA LEU A 60 -5.22 -24.50 6.61
C LEU A 60 -5.14 -25.76 7.46
N GLN A 61 -6.29 -26.24 7.93
CA GLN A 61 -6.38 -27.42 8.78
C GLN A 61 -7.57 -28.31 8.42
N GLY A 62 -7.52 -29.58 8.77
CA GLY A 62 -8.63 -30.52 8.64
C GLY A 62 -9.06 -30.84 7.22
N LEU A 63 -8.19 -30.65 6.19
CA LEU A 63 -8.53 -30.89 4.80
C LEU A 63 -8.88 -32.35 4.53
N ARG A 64 -10.08 -32.56 4.02
CA ARG A 64 -10.63 -33.87 3.64
C ARG A 64 -11.26 -33.78 2.27
N ALA A 65 -11.26 -34.91 1.56
CA ALA A 65 -11.89 -35.04 0.26
C ALA A 65 -12.86 -36.22 0.27
N SER A 66 -13.98 -36.08 -0.44
CA SER A 66 -14.99 -37.14 -0.57
C SER A 66 -15.68 -37.10 -1.93
N GLN A 67 -16.21 -38.24 -2.38
CA GLN A 67 -17.13 -38.38 -3.50
C GLN A 67 -18.30 -39.26 -3.07
N ASP A 68 -19.53 -38.83 -3.32
CA ASP A 68 -20.76 -39.51 -2.87
C ASP A 68 -20.73 -39.90 -1.36
N GLY A 69 -20.13 -39.06 -0.52
CA GLY A 69 -19.97 -39.30 0.91
C GLY A 69 -18.86 -40.29 1.28
N GLN A 70 -18.15 -40.88 0.32
CA GLN A 70 -17.02 -41.79 0.58
C GLN A 70 -15.70 -41.02 0.57
N PRO A 71 -14.78 -41.28 1.52
CA PRO A 71 -13.49 -40.65 1.55
C PRO A 71 -12.68 -40.88 0.28
N VAL A 72 -12.04 -39.83 -0.23
CA VAL A 72 -11.11 -39.87 -1.37
C VAL A 72 -9.68 -39.69 -0.84
N ALA A 73 -8.74 -40.49 -1.38
CA ALA A 73 -7.34 -40.39 -1.02
C ALA A 73 -6.78 -39.01 -1.41
N LEU A 74 -6.24 -38.29 -0.41
CA LEU A 74 -5.65 -36.96 -0.57
C LEU A 74 -4.21 -36.97 -0.06
N LYS A 75 -3.26 -36.59 -0.92
CA LYS A 75 -1.84 -36.57 -0.60
C LYS A 75 -1.29 -35.16 -0.72
N GLN A 76 -0.69 -34.62 0.35
CA GLN A 76 0.10 -33.41 0.28
C GLN A 76 1.42 -33.68 -0.42
N THR A 77 1.76 -32.87 -1.43
CA THR A 77 2.96 -33.05 -2.29
C THR A 77 3.99 -31.95 -2.09
N THR A 78 3.55 -30.75 -1.71
CA THR A 78 4.42 -29.63 -1.31
C THR A 78 3.78 -28.92 -0.10
N LYS A 79 4.41 -27.87 0.44
CA LYS A 79 3.88 -27.11 1.57
C LYS A 79 2.47 -26.54 1.33
N ASN A 80 2.10 -26.28 0.06
CA ASN A 80 0.84 -25.65 -0.31
C ASN A 80 0.03 -26.42 -1.36
N THR A 81 0.41 -27.65 -1.69
CA THR A 81 -0.19 -28.41 -2.80
C THR A 81 -0.61 -29.81 -2.37
N TRP A 82 -1.80 -30.20 -2.79
CA TRP A 82 -2.40 -31.53 -2.56
C TRP A 82 -2.85 -32.16 -3.88
N VAL A 83 -2.91 -33.48 -3.91
CA VAL A 83 -3.46 -34.27 -5.02
C VAL A 83 -4.51 -35.22 -4.48
N ALA A 84 -5.73 -35.13 -5.02
CA ALA A 84 -6.83 -36.05 -4.75
C ALA A 84 -6.92 -37.08 -5.88
N GLU A 85 -7.03 -38.36 -5.53
CA GLU A 85 -7.28 -39.46 -6.49
C GLU A 85 -8.80 -39.60 -6.67
N ALA A 86 -9.37 -38.95 -7.68
CA ALA A 86 -10.81 -38.79 -7.86
C ALA A 86 -11.33 -39.55 -9.09
N ASP A 87 -12.62 -39.95 -9.05
CA ASP A 87 -13.34 -40.37 -10.25
C ASP A 87 -13.80 -39.12 -11.04
N PRO A 88 -13.34 -38.91 -12.28
CA PRO A 88 -13.71 -37.75 -13.09
C PRO A 88 -15.21 -37.65 -13.43
N LYS A 89 -15.96 -38.75 -13.26
CA LYS A 89 -17.41 -38.80 -13.56
C LYS A 89 -18.28 -38.33 -12.39
N ARG A 90 -17.70 -38.13 -11.20
CA ARG A 90 -18.40 -37.76 -9.98
C ARG A 90 -17.87 -36.43 -9.46
N PRO A 91 -18.73 -35.56 -8.91
CA PRO A 91 -18.24 -34.35 -8.24
C PRO A 91 -17.31 -34.71 -7.08
N LEU A 92 -16.24 -33.92 -6.93
CA LEU A 92 -15.33 -34.00 -5.78
C LEU A 92 -15.68 -32.91 -4.79
N HIS A 93 -15.90 -33.31 -3.55
CA HIS A 93 -16.18 -32.42 -2.43
C HIS A 93 -14.98 -32.37 -1.48
N LEU A 94 -14.61 -31.17 -1.03
CA LEU A 94 -13.58 -30.95 -0.02
C LEU A 94 -14.15 -30.08 1.11
N ASP A 95 -13.77 -30.41 2.33
CA ASP A 95 -14.02 -29.61 3.54
C ASP A 95 -12.70 -29.32 4.21
N TYR A 96 -12.54 -28.07 4.70
CA TYR A 96 -11.39 -27.65 5.48
C TYR A 96 -11.72 -26.40 6.29
N GLU A 97 -10.81 -26.06 7.20
CA GLU A 97 -10.87 -24.85 7.99
C GLU A 97 -9.63 -24.00 7.76
N VAL A 98 -9.76 -22.68 7.90
CA VAL A 98 -8.65 -21.75 7.84
C VAL A 98 -8.64 -20.84 9.05
N TYR A 99 -7.55 -20.88 9.81
CA TYR A 99 -7.34 -19.96 10.94
C TYR A 99 -7.07 -18.55 10.42
N ALA A 100 -7.76 -17.55 10.94
CA ALA A 100 -7.80 -16.19 10.42
C ALA A 100 -7.69 -15.18 11.56
N PHE A 101 -6.46 -14.75 11.88
CA PHE A 101 -6.23 -13.75 12.93
C PHE A 101 -5.09 -12.78 12.59
N ASP A 102 -4.92 -12.48 11.31
CA ASP A 102 -4.01 -11.45 10.84
C ASP A 102 -4.83 -10.22 10.39
N PRO A 103 -4.75 -9.08 11.09
CA PRO A 103 -5.57 -7.90 10.83
C PRO A 103 -5.17 -7.13 9.57
N SER A 104 -4.12 -7.54 8.86
CA SER A 104 -3.67 -6.87 7.64
C SER A 104 -4.69 -7.02 6.50
N VAL A 105 -4.62 -6.13 5.51
CA VAL A 105 -5.44 -6.21 4.29
C VAL A 105 -5.03 -7.34 3.34
N ARG A 106 -4.01 -8.15 3.69
CA ARG A 106 -3.33 -9.08 2.77
C ARG A 106 -3.60 -10.55 3.04
N THR A 107 -4.33 -10.85 4.11
CA THR A 107 -4.54 -12.20 4.65
C THR A 107 -6.01 -12.45 4.96
N ALA A 108 -6.29 -13.10 6.09
CA ALA A 108 -7.62 -13.30 6.62
C ALA A 108 -7.67 -12.96 8.12
N PHE A 109 -8.79 -12.39 8.55
CA PHE A 109 -9.08 -12.04 9.92
C PHE A 109 -10.51 -12.42 10.29
N LEU A 110 -10.71 -12.98 11.45
CA LEU A 110 -12.04 -13.30 11.98
C LEU A 110 -12.06 -13.15 13.49
N ASP A 111 -12.97 -12.35 14.00
CA ASP A 111 -13.35 -12.33 15.41
C ASP A 111 -14.87 -12.13 15.54
N ARG A 112 -15.36 -11.88 16.77
CA ARG A 112 -16.80 -11.69 17.01
C ARG A 112 -17.38 -10.41 16.36
N ASP A 113 -16.56 -9.47 15.96
CA ASP A 113 -16.98 -8.14 15.50
C ASP A 113 -16.65 -7.90 14.02
N ARG A 114 -15.79 -8.73 13.42
CA ARG A 114 -15.33 -8.60 12.03
C ARG A 114 -14.92 -9.93 11.42
N GLY A 115 -15.26 -10.14 10.17
CA GLY A 115 -14.65 -11.13 9.29
C GLY A 115 -14.07 -10.43 8.06
N PHE A 116 -12.89 -10.84 7.64
CA PHE A 116 -12.26 -10.38 6.41
C PHE A 116 -11.42 -11.50 5.81
N PHE A 117 -11.46 -11.65 4.50
CA PHE A 117 -10.53 -12.54 3.82
C PHE A 117 -10.28 -12.13 2.36
N ASN A 118 -9.07 -12.38 1.91
CA ASN A 118 -8.73 -12.47 0.51
C ASN A 118 -8.91 -13.92 0.04
N GLY A 119 -9.42 -14.12 -1.18
CA GLY A 119 -9.58 -15.47 -1.72
C GLY A 119 -8.28 -16.26 -1.77
N THR A 120 -7.12 -15.61 -1.93
CA THR A 120 -5.79 -16.24 -1.86
C THR A 120 -5.49 -16.92 -0.51
N SER A 121 -6.13 -16.46 0.56
CA SER A 121 -5.92 -17.03 1.91
C SER A 121 -6.86 -18.19 2.24
N LEU A 122 -8.00 -18.32 1.52
CA LEU A 122 -9.03 -19.30 1.82
C LEU A 122 -9.34 -20.27 0.69
N CYS A 123 -9.35 -19.79 -0.57
CA CYS A 123 -9.88 -20.55 -1.70
C CYS A 123 -8.78 -21.38 -2.36
N LEU A 124 -8.81 -22.70 -2.21
CA LEU A 124 -7.89 -23.60 -2.90
C LEU A 124 -8.02 -23.44 -4.41
N ARG A 125 -6.92 -23.21 -5.11
CA ARG A 125 -6.85 -23.20 -6.57
C ARG A 125 -7.05 -24.61 -7.10
N VAL A 126 -8.02 -24.77 -8.02
CA VAL A 126 -8.30 -26.03 -8.70
C VAL A 126 -7.56 -26.05 -10.02
N HIS A 127 -6.42 -26.74 -10.07
CA HIS A 127 -5.57 -26.77 -11.27
C HIS A 127 -6.29 -27.38 -12.47
N GLY A 128 -6.20 -26.68 -13.61
CA GLY A 128 -6.86 -27.02 -14.86
C GLY A 128 -8.29 -26.49 -14.99
N GLN A 129 -8.78 -25.75 -13.97
CA GLN A 129 -10.10 -25.11 -14.00
C GLN A 129 -10.03 -23.61 -13.67
N GLU A 130 -8.84 -23.02 -13.65
CA GLU A 130 -8.62 -21.62 -13.30
C GLU A 130 -9.42 -20.65 -14.19
N ASP A 131 -9.48 -20.94 -15.50
CA ASP A 131 -10.19 -20.12 -16.50
C ASP A 131 -11.70 -20.45 -16.59
N ARG A 132 -12.26 -21.19 -15.63
CA ARG A 132 -13.69 -21.53 -15.58
C ARG A 132 -14.43 -20.61 -14.63
N PRO A 133 -15.77 -20.46 -14.79
CA PRO A 133 -16.58 -19.74 -13.81
C PRO A 133 -16.52 -20.38 -12.44
N HIS A 134 -16.36 -19.54 -11.41
CA HIS A 134 -16.37 -19.89 -10.00
C HIS A 134 -17.58 -19.26 -9.30
N ALA A 135 -18.08 -19.91 -8.24
CA ALA A 135 -19.08 -19.33 -7.33
C ALA A 135 -18.56 -19.31 -5.91
N LEU A 136 -19.01 -18.31 -5.15
CA LEU A 136 -18.76 -18.16 -3.72
C LEU A 136 -20.10 -17.96 -3.01
N ASP A 137 -20.46 -18.87 -2.13
CA ASP A 137 -21.60 -18.73 -1.25
C ASP A 137 -21.17 -18.25 0.14
N LEU A 138 -21.80 -17.19 0.60
CA LEU A 138 -21.69 -16.59 1.93
C LEU A 138 -23.07 -16.64 2.58
N ASP A 139 -23.47 -17.85 3.01
CA ASP A 139 -24.83 -18.08 3.51
C ASP A 139 -25.08 -17.41 4.85
N ALA A 140 -26.23 -16.74 4.96
CA ALA A 140 -26.68 -16.09 6.19
C ALA A 140 -26.79 -17.03 7.38
N GLY A 141 -27.08 -18.32 7.16
CA GLY A 141 -27.11 -19.36 8.20
C GLY A 141 -25.72 -19.74 8.72
N GLY A 142 -24.68 -19.55 7.92
CA GLY A 142 -23.28 -19.80 8.27
C GLY A 142 -22.53 -18.58 8.82
N LEU A 143 -23.21 -17.42 8.98
CA LEU A 143 -22.61 -16.17 9.49
C LEU A 143 -23.32 -15.70 10.78
N PRO A 144 -22.65 -14.95 11.66
CA PRO A 144 -23.28 -14.36 12.83
C PRO A 144 -24.49 -13.49 12.49
N ARG A 145 -25.52 -13.56 13.36
CA ARG A 145 -26.74 -12.78 13.16
C ARG A 145 -26.43 -11.28 13.10
N GLY A 146 -26.97 -10.62 12.10
CA GLY A 146 -26.82 -9.16 11.91
C GLY A 146 -25.56 -8.76 11.12
N TRP A 147 -24.72 -9.70 10.75
CA TRP A 147 -23.60 -9.40 9.86
C TRP A 147 -24.07 -9.12 8.43
N SER A 148 -23.36 -8.23 7.77
CA SER A 148 -23.52 -7.88 6.34
C SER A 148 -22.24 -8.22 5.59
N VAL A 149 -22.35 -8.29 4.25
CA VAL A 149 -21.26 -8.63 3.34
C VAL A 149 -20.96 -7.43 2.44
N ALA A 150 -19.68 -7.20 2.19
CA ALA A 150 -19.22 -6.31 1.14
C ALA A 150 -18.08 -6.98 0.36
N THR A 151 -18.19 -6.99 -0.96
CA THR A 151 -17.19 -7.55 -1.89
C THR A 151 -17.36 -6.93 -3.27
N GLY A 152 -16.28 -6.96 -4.08
CA GLY A 152 -16.31 -6.58 -5.49
C GLY A 152 -16.89 -7.66 -6.42
N LEU A 153 -17.18 -8.87 -5.94
CA LEU A 153 -17.75 -9.95 -6.75
C LEU A 153 -19.16 -9.61 -7.25
N THR A 154 -19.49 -10.12 -8.42
CA THR A 154 -20.83 -9.95 -9.00
C THR A 154 -21.87 -10.75 -8.22
N PRO A 155 -22.89 -10.12 -7.61
CA PRO A 155 -23.95 -10.82 -6.92
C PRO A 155 -24.81 -11.63 -7.90
N ALA A 156 -25.16 -12.86 -7.53
CA ALA A 156 -26.07 -13.72 -8.29
C ALA A 156 -27.41 -13.87 -7.57
N GLU A 157 -27.37 -14.32 -6.32
CA GLU A 157 -28.55 -14.53 -5.45
C GLU A 157 -28.16 -14.11 -4.03
N VAL A 158 -28.38 -12.83 -3.69
CA VAL A 158 -28.00 -12.28 -2.38
C VAL A 158 -29.20 -11.59 -1.71
N ASP A 159 -29.23 -11.62 -0.38
CA ASP A 159 -30.21 -10.88 0.43
C ASP A 159 -29.81 -9.40 0.60
N ALA A 160 -30.62 -8.63 1.30
CA ALA A 160 -30.37 -7.20 1.55
C ALA A 160 -29.10 -6.92 2.38
N ARG A 161 -28.53 -7.92 3.07
CA ARG A 161 -27.28 -7.83 3.81
C ARG A 161 -26.08 -8.23 2.95
N GLY A 162 -26.32 -8.68 1.70
CA GLY A 162 -25.30 -9.21 0.80
C GLY A 162 -24.95 -10.69 1.09
N CYS A 163 -25.72 -11.39 1.93
CA CYS A 163 -25.52 -12.82 2.13
C CYS A 163 -26.12 -13.61 0.97
N GLY A 164 -25.43 -14.64 0.49
CA GLY A 164 -25.86 -15.48 -0.61
C GLY A 164 -24.77 -15.79 -1.60
N ARG A 165 -25.15 -15.99 -2.84
CA ARG A 165 -24.25 -16.45 -3.92
C ARG A 165 -23.70 -15.30 -4.74
N TYR A 166 -22.38 -15.35 -4.96
CA TYR A 166 -21.60 -14.49 -5.85
C TYR A 166 -20.98 -15.31 -6.98
N ARG A 167 -20.62 -14.64 -8.09
CA ARG A 167 -19.94 -15.23 -9.25
C ARG A 167 -18.66 -14.52 -9.56
N ALA A 168 -17.67 -15.30 -9.99
CA ALA A 168 -16.44 -14.84 -10.63
C ALA A 168 -16.31 -15.52 -12.01
N GLN A 169 -15.74 -14.82 -12.99
CA GLN A 169 -15.53 -15.36 -14.34
C GLN A 169 -14.45 -16.46 -14.35
N ASP A 170 -13.48 -16.33 -13.45
CA ASP A 170 -12.32 -17.18 -13.32
C ASP A 170 -11.78 -17.14 -11.88
N TYR A 171 -10.71 -17.88 -11.62
CA TYR A 171 -10.04 -17.90 -10.33
C TYR A 171 -9.37 -16.55 -9.99
N ASP A 172 -8.81 -15.86 -11.01
CA ASP A 172 -8.16 -14.56 -10.81
C ASP A 172 -9.15 -13.50 -10.30
N GLU A 173 -10.38 -13.45 -10.84
CA GLU A 173 -11.42 -12.56 -10.35
C GLU A 173 -11.88 -12.95 -8.95
N LEU A 174 -12.03 -14.25 -8.68
CA LEU A 174 -12.42 -14.74 -7.35
C LEU A 174 -11.46 -14.24 -6.27
N VAL A 175 -10.15 -14.40 -6.48
CA VAL A 175 -9.16 -14.05 -5.46
C VAL A 175 -8.79 -12.56 -5.45
N ASP A 176 -9.15 -11.83 -6.52
CA ASP A 176 -8.98 -10.38 -6.60
C ASP A 176 -10.15 -9.58 -5.99
N CYS A 177 -11.14 -10.26 -5.44
CA CYS A 177 -12.28 -9.64 -4.77
C CYS A 177 -12.30 -10.05 -3.29
N PRO A 178 -11.67 -9.30 -2.39
CA PRO A 178 -11.76 -9.56 -0.96
C PRO A 178 -13.20 -9.46 -0.45
N VAL A 179 -13.43 -10.07 0.70
CA VAL A 179 -14.74 -10.09 1.37
C VAL A 179 -14.60 -9.48 2.75
N GLU A 180 -15.38 -8.45 3.03
CA GLU A 180 -15.56 -7.86 4.36
C GLU A 180 -16.91 -8.31 4.92
N LEU A 181 -16.90 -8.78 6.16
CA LEU A 181 -18.05 -9.33 6.89
C LEU A 181 -18.18 -8.62 8.24
N GLY A 182 -19.39 -8.26 8.65
CA GLY A 182 -19.59 -7.72 9.98
C GLY A 182 -20.66 -6.63 10.08
N PRO A 183 -20.78 -6.00 11.26
CA PRO A 183 -21.70 -4.88 11.50
C PRO A 183 -21.02 -3.54 11.14
N PHE A 184 -20.57 -3.37 9.92
CA PHE A 184 -19.90 -2.14 9.47
C PHE A 184 -20.90 -1.03 9.12
N TRP A 185 -20.46 0.22 9.18
CA TRP A 185 -21.15 1.33 8.54
C TRP A 185 -21.07 1.20 7.01
N SER A 186 -22.13 1.57 6.30
CA SER A 186 -22.18 1.51 4.84
C SER A 186 -22.83 2.75 4.26
N GLY A 187 -22.21 3.34 3.24
CA GLY A 187 -22.75 4.42 2.44
C GLY A 187 -22.39 4.24 0.97
N SER A 188 -23.06 4.98 0.09
CA SER A 188 -22.84 4.89 -1.35
C SER A 188 -22.88 6.27 -2.01
N PHE A 189 -22.16 6.39 -3.11
CA PHE A 189 -22.19 7.57 -3.99
C PHE A 189 -22.05 7.11 -5.45
N GLU A 190 -22.31 8.02 -6.36
CA GLU A 190 -22.05 7.83 -7.78
C GLU A 190 -20.89 8.73 -8.21
N ALA A 191 -19.96 8.20 -9.00
CA ALA A 191 -18.89 8.97 -9.63
C ALA A 191 -18.89 8.67 -11.13
N CYS A 192 -19.07 9.71 -11.95
CA CYS A 192 -19.15 9.62 -13.42
C CYS A 192 -20.08 8.50 -13.93
N GLY A 193 -21.28 8.36 -13.33
CA GLY A 193 -22.29 7.37 -13.70
C GLY A 193 -22.05 5.95 -13.18
N VAL A 194 -21.03 5.73 -12.33
CA VAL A 194 -20.71 4.41 -11.75
C VAL A 194 -20.97 4.41 -10.25
N PRO A 195 -21.73 3.42 -9.72
CA PRO A 195 -21.99 3.30 -8.30
C PRO A 195 -20.74 2.85 -7.52
N HIS A 196 -20.48 3.55 -6.40
CA HIS A 196 -19.43 3.26 -5.45
C HIS A 196 -20.04 3.01 -4.07
N ARG A 197 -19.59 1.96 -3.41
CA ARG A 197 -19.98 1.62 -2.03
C ARG A 197 -18.79 1.78 -1.12
N PHE A 198 -18.98 2.42 0.03
CA PHE A 198 -17.96 2.55 1.07
C PHE A 198 -18.46 1.86 2.34
N VAL A 199 -17.70 0.90 2.87
CA VAL A 199 -17.98 0.28 4.15
C VAL A 199 -16.85 0.58 5.14
N VAL A 200 -17.22 0.83 6.41
CA VAL A 200 -16.26 1.19 7.46
C VAL A 200 -16.53 0.35 8.71
N GLY A 201 -15.63 -0.59 8.97
CA GLY A 201 -15.61 -1.33 10.23
C GLY A 201 -14.88 -0.54 11.32
N GLY A 202 -15.31 -0.66 12.58
CA GLY A 202 -14.68 -0.01 13.72
C GLY A 202 -14.88 1.51 13.83
N ALA A 203 -15.80 2.09 13.07
CA ALA A 203 -16.10 3.53 13.11
C ALA A 203 -16.67 3.97 14.47
N PRO A 204 -16.23 5.11 15.05
CA PRO A 204 -16.80 5.65 16.28
C PRO A 204 -18.18 6.29 16.01
N ALA A 205 -18.99 6.47 17.05
CA ALA A 205 -20.32 7.10 16.93
C ALA A 205 -20.27 8.55 16.36
N ALA A 206 -19.16 9.24 16.57
CA ALA A 206 -18.91 10.60 16.06
C ALA A 206 -18.46 10.64 14.59
N PHE A 207 -18.30 9.51 13.93
CA PHE A 207 -17.84 9.43 12.53
C PHE A 207 -18.78 10.16 11.58
N ASP A 208 -18.19 11.00 10.71
CA ASP A 208 -18.88 11.71 9.65
C ASP A 208 -18.78 10.94 8.33
N GLY A 209 -19.67 9.96 8.14
CA GLY A 209 -19.68 9.16 6.92
C GLY A 209 -20.04 9.95 5.67
N GLN A 210 -20.86 11.00 5.78
CA GLN A 210 -21.23 11.81 4.62
C GLN A 210 -20.03 12.58 4.08
N ARG A 211 -19.23 13.19 4.96
CA ARG A 211 -18.00 13.87 4.56
C ARG A 211 -17.03 12.91 3.87
N LEU A 212 -16.87 11.69 4.40
CA LEU A 212 -16.02 10.68 3.75
C LEU A 212 -16.51 10.35 2.34
N LEU A 213 -17.83 10.17 2.14
CA LEU A 213 -18.40 9.89 0.81
C LEU A 213 -18.18 11.06 -0.16
N ASP A 214 -18.42 12.29 0.29
CA ASP A 214 -18.27 13.48 -0.57
C ASP A 214 -16.81 13.69 -1.01
N ASP A 215 -15.86 13.50 -0.09
CA ASP A 215 -14.43 13.62 -0.40
C ASP A 215 -13.93 12.46 -1.27
N ALA A 216 -14.34 11.21 -1.00
CA ALA A 216 -14.02 10.05 -1.83
C ALA A 216 -14.61 10.19 -3.25
N ARG A 217 -15.85 10.69 -3.40
CA ARG A 217 -16.46 10.97 -4.69
C ARG A 217 -15.62 11.93 -5.52
N ARG A 218 -15.13 13.03 -4.93
CA ARG A 218 -14.28 14.01 -5.62
C ARG A 218 -12.96 13.38 -6.10
N ILE A 219 -12.34 12.54 -5.30
CA ILE A 219 -11.15 11.77 -5.71
C ILE A 219 -11.48 10.89 -6.92
N CYS A 220 -12.53 10.07 -6.81
CA CYS A 220 -12.93 9.13 -7.85
C CYS A 220 -13.25 9.85 -9.17
N GLU A 221 -14.06 10.91 -9.14
CA GLU A 221 -14.39 11.69 -10.32
C GLU A 221 -13.16 12.31 -10.98
N THR A 222 -12.21 12.84 -10.17
CA THR A 222 -10.97 13.43 -10.68
C THR A 222 -10.13 12.38 -11.39
N GLN A 223 -10.00 11.18 -10.85
CA GLN A 223 -9.22 10.11 -11.45
C GLN A 223 -9.90 9.48 -12.66
N ILE A 224 -11.23 9.31 -12.65
CA ILE A 224 -11.97 8.82 -13.82
C ILE A 224 -11.78 9.79 -14.98
N ARG A 225 -11.95 11.10 -14.75
CA ARG A 225 -11.76 12.12 -15.79
C ARG A 225 -10.31 12.19 -16.28
N PHE A 226 -9.34 11.97 -15.41
CA PHE A 226 -7.92 11.89 -15.80
C PHE A 226 -7.68 10.79 -16.85
N TRP A 227 -8.26 9.61 -16.67
CA TRP A 227 -8.05 8.47 -17.56
C TRP A 227 -8.96 8.49 -18.81
N HIS A 228 -10.21 8.92 -18.67
CA HIS A 228 -11.26 8.70 -19.65
C HIS A 228 -11.96 9.97 -20.12
N GLY A 229 -11.64 11.14 -19.55
CA GLY A 229 -12.42 12.37 -19.82
C GLY A 229 -13.87 12.16 -19.37
N ASP A 230 -14.80 12.26 -20.31
CA ASP A 230 -16.24 12.03 -20.06
C ASP A 230 -16.65 10.55 -20.23
N GLY A 231 -15.72 9.66 -20.56
CA GLY A 231 -15.97 8.23 -20.71
C GLY A 231 -16.07 7.49 -19.37
N PRO A 232 -16.69 6.30 -19.35
CA PRO A 232 -16.82 5.50 -18.12
C PRO A 232 -15.50 4.81 -17.75
N PRO A 233 -15.30 4.53 -16.45
CA PRO A 233 -14.18 3.71 -16.00
C PRO A 233 -14.35 2.25 -16.43
N PRO A 234 -13.27 1.41 -16.35
CA PRO A 234 -13.30 0.03 -16.82
C PRO A 234 -13.92 -0.96 -15.81
N PHE A 235 -14.85 -0.51 -14.99
CA PHE A 235 -15.61 -1.31 -14.03
C PHE A 235 -17.04 -0.75 -13.90
N SER A 236 -17.99 -1.62 -13.57
CA SER A 236 -19.41 -1.28 -13.43
C SER A 236 -19.80 -0.85 -12.02
N HIS A 237 -18.97 -1.12 -11.03
CA HIS A 237 -19.13 -0.72 -9.63
C HIS A 237 -17.77 -0.77 -8.94
N TYR A 238 -17.67 -0.10 -7.77
CA TYR A 238 -16.46 -0.12 -6.94
C TYR A 238 -16.80 -0.20 -5.45
N VAL A 239 -15.99 -0.94 -4.67
CA VAL A 239 -16.21 -1.12 -3.23
C VAL A 239 -14.95 -0.75 -2.44
N PHE A 240 -15.08 0.21 -1.53
CA PHE A 240 -14.06 0.53 -0.53
C PHE A 240 -14.38 -0.21 0.77
N MET A 241 -13.43 -0.97 1.29
CA MET A 241 -13.54 -1.71 2.55
C MET A 241 -12.50 -1.18 3.53
N LEU A 242 -12.92 -0.32 4.47
CA LEU A 242 -12.05 0.34 5.42
C LEU A 242 -12.21 -0.26 6.82
N TRP A 243 -11.10 -0.67 7.42
CA TRP A 243 -11.01 -1.05 8.81
C TRP A 243 -10.33 0.04 9.64
N ALA A 244 -11.07 0.69 10.56
CA ALA A 244 -10.57 1.71 11.47
C ALA A 244 -10.12 1.10 12.80
N THR A 245 -8.82 1.11 13.06
CA THR A 245 -8.19 0.46 14.21
C THR A 245 -7.62 1.46 15.23
N GLY A 246 -7.05 0.99 16.34
CA GLY A 246 -6.27 1.82 17.26
C GLY A 246 -4.94 2.26 16.65
N GLU A 247 -4.28 1.34 15.94
CA GLU A 247 -3.00 1.54 15.27
C GLU A 247 -3.02 0.77 13.95
N GLY A 248 -2.44 1.32 12.91
CA GLY A 248 -2.33 0.67 11.60
C GLY A 248 -2.52 1.62 10.44
N TYR A 249 -1.93 1.26 9.31
CA TYR A 249 -2.03 1.95 8.04
C TYR A 249 -1.68 0.99 6.91
N GLY A 250 -2.42 1.04 5.83
CA GLY A 250 -2.13 0.29 4.62
C GLY A 250 -3.35 0.09 3.75
N GLY A 251 -3.09 -0.25 2.50
CA GLY A 251 -4.08 -0.61 1.51
C GLY A 251 -3.66 -1.85 0.73
N LEU A 252 -4.61 -2.38 -0.02
CA LEU A 252 -4.40 -3.37 -1.04
C LEU A 252 -5.43 -3.15 -2.15
N GLU A 253 -4.91 -2.95 -3.32
CA GLU A 253 -5.64 -2.64 -4.53
C GLU A 253 -6.25 -3.89 -5.19
N HIS A 254 -7.44 -3.72 -5.78
CA HIS A 254 -8.15 -4.71 -6.56
C HIS A 254 -8.78 -4.07 -7.81
N ARG A 255 -9.26 -4.88 -8.78
CA ARG A 255 -9.80 -4.36 -10.06
C ARG A 255 -11.01 -3.45 -9.91
N ASN A 256 -11.85 -3.71 -8.92
CA ASN A 256 -13.10 -2.97 -8.65
C ASN A 256 -13.39 -2.83 -7.15
N SER A 257 -12.36 -2.94 -6.32
CA SER A 257 -12.44 -2.74 -4.88
C SER A 257 -11.08 -2.42 -4.29
N THR A 258 -11.06 -2.03 -3.02
CA THR A 258 -9.84 -1.92 -2.22
C THR A 258 -10.10 -2.22 -0.77
N ALA A 259 -9.14 -2.86 -0.11
CA ALA A 259 -9.13 -3.06 1.33
C ALA A 259 -8.15 -2.06 1.98
N LEU A 260 -8.61 -1.34 3.00
CA LEU A 260 -7.92 -0.22 3.63
C LEU A 260 -7.85 -0.39 5.15
N ILE A 261 -6.76 0.08 5.76
CA ILE A 261 -6.64 0.22 7.22
C ILE A 261 -6.17 1.64 7.54
N CYS A 262 -6.85 2.29 8.50
CA CYS A 262 -6.42 3.56 9.05
C CYS A 262 -6.53 3.56 10.58
N GLN A 263 -5.90 4.54 11.21
CA GLN A 263 -6.15 4.81 12.62
C GLN A 263 -7.55 5.42 12.77
N ARG A 264 -8.29 5.00 13.80
CA ARG A 264 -9.66 5.48 14.07
C ARG A 264 -9.74 6.99 14.26
N GLN A 265 -8.68 7.59 14.80
CA GLN A 265 -8.58 9.05 14.97
C GLN A 265 -8.41 9.83 13.66
N ASP A 266 -8.05 9.16 12.56
CA ASP A 266 -7.88 9.74 11.23
C ASP A 266 -9.19 9.86 10.47
N LEU A 267 -10.27 9.22 10.96
CA LEU A 267 -11.60 9.35 10.39
C LEU A 267 -12.16 10.77 10.56
N PRO A 268 -12.94 11.29 9.60
CA PRO A 268 -13.61 12.56 9.74
C PRO A 268 -14.68 12.49 10.84
N LEU A 269 -14.77 13.53 11.67
CA LEU A 269 -15.72 13.64 12.77
C LEU A 269 -16.81 14.67 12.45
N LYS A 270 -18.03 14.41 12.93
CA LYS A 270 -19.16 15.34 12.82
C LYS A 270 -18.84 16.71 13.42
N PRO A 271 -19.32 17.81 12.82
CA PRO A 271 -19.12 19.16 13.35
C PRO A 271 -19.52 19.27 14.83
N GLY A 272 -18.69 19.98 15.63
CA GLY A 272 -18.93 20.18 17.07
C GLY A 272 -18.39 19.07 17.98
N GLN A 273 -17.94 17.96 17.45
CA GLN A 273 -17.31 16.87 18.22
C GLN A 273 -15.77 16.83 18.06
N ALA A 274 -15.22 17.60 17.15
CA ALA A 274 -13.78 17.83 17.07
C ALA A 274 -13.37 18.91 18.05
N LYS A 275 -12.22 18.76 18.73
CA LYS A 275 -11.64 19.78 19.64
C LYS A 275 -11.25 21.10 18.94
N ALA A 276 -11.44 21.21 17.61
CA ALA A 276 -11.11 22.38 16.80
C ALA A 276 -12.33 23.25 16.50
N LYS A 277 -12.13 24.57 16.46
CA LYS A 277 -13.18 25.56 16.13
C LYS A 277 -13.76 25.33 14.72
N PRO A 278 -15.08 25.60 14.51
CA PRO A 278 -15.79 25.33 13.26
C PRO A 278 -15.31 26.10 12.02
N ALA A 279 -14.37 27.04 12.16
CA ALA A 279 -14.05 28.01 11.10
C ALA A 279 -13.11 27.54 10.00
N ALA A 280 -12.58 26.32 10.06
CA ALA A 280 -11.87 25.72 8.93
C ALA A 280 -12.00 24.21 9.02
N LEU A 281 -12.85 23.63 8.21
CA LEU A 281 -12.87 22.19 7.89
C LEU A 281 -11.62 21.80 7.06
N LYS A 282 -10.45 22.35 7.41
CA LYS A 282 -9.19 21.86 6.90
C LYS A 282 -9.05 20.42 7.40
N ALA A 283 -8.76 19.48 6.50
CA ALA A 283 -8.49 18.11 6.89
C ALA A 283 -7.35 18.10 7.93
N THR A 284 -7.47 17.27 8.95
CA THR A 284 -6.34 17.00 9.85
C THR A 284 -5.25 16.27 9.06
N ASP A 285 -4.01 16.29 9.54
CA ASP A 285 -2.92 15.54 8.89
C ASP A 285 -3.27 14.06 8.75
N GLY A 286 -3.89 13.43 9.76
CA GLY A 286 -4.34 12.05 9.72
C GLY A 286 -5.44 11.81 8.67
N TYR A 287 -6.44 12.70 8.59
CA TYR A 287 -7.48 12.58 7.56
C TYR A 287 -6.91 12.82 6.15
N THR A 288 -5.97 13.76 5.99
CA THR A 288 -5.26 13.95 4.70
C THR A 288 -4.51 12.68 4.30
N THR A 289 -3.85 12.02 5.25
CA THR A 289 -3.17 10.73 5.01
C THR A 289 -4.16 9.65 4.57
N LEU A 290 -5.34 9.55 5.19
CA LEU A 290 -6.40 8.62 4.77
C LEU A 290 -6.91 8.94 3.36
N LEU A 291 -7.12 10.20 3.02
CA LEU A 291 -7.52 10.60 1.66
C LEU A 291 -6.44 10.26 0.63
N GLY A 292 -5.16 10.45 0.96
CA GLY A 292 -4.03 10.01 0.13
C GLY A 292 -4.05 8.50 -0.12
N LEU A 293 -4.30 7.70 0.92
CA LEU A 293 -4.44 6.25 0.80
C LEU A 293 -5.63 5.86 -0.11
N ILE A 294 -6.79 6.47 0.07
CA ILE A 294 -7.97 6.25 -0.80
C ILE A 294 -7.62 6.58 -2.26
N SER A 295 -6.91 7.69 -2.49
CA SER A 295 -6.49 8.12 -3.82
C SER A 295 -5.48 7.14 -4.44
N HIS A 296 -4.50 6.67 -3.68
CA HIS A 296 -3.49 5.70 -4.09
C HIS A 296 -4.11 4.39 -4.54
N GLU A 297 -4.91 3.79 -3.68
CA GLU A 297 -5.53 2.48 -3.93
C GLU A 297 -6.58 2.53 -5.06
N TYR A 298 -7.28 3.64 -5.20
CA TYR A 298 -8.23 3.81 -6.29
C TYR A 298 -7.53 3.97 -7.65
N PHE A 299 -6.38 4.66 -7.70
CA PHE A 299 -5.58 4.82 -8.91
C PHE A 299 -5.07 3.48 -9.44
N HIS A 300 -4.80 2.54 -8.56
CA HIS A 300 -4.41 1.19 -8.92
C HIS A 300 -5.47 0.40 -9.69
N ALA A 301 -6.74 0.81 -9.69
CA ALA A 301 -7.75 0.19 -10.55
C ALA A 301 -7.35 0.25 -12.04
N TRP A 302 -6.55 1.26 -12.42
CA TRP A 302 -5.91 1.40 -13.74
C TRP A 302 -4.45 0.99 -13.69
N ASN A 303 -3.66 1.65 -12.84
CA ASN A 303 -2.20 1.50 -12.78
C ASN A 303 -1.82 0.46 -11.72
N VAL A 304 -1.76 -0.70 -12.13
CA VAL A 304 -1.29 -2.05 -11.85
C VAL A 304 -2.37 -3.13 -12.04
N LYS A 305 -3.65 -2.85 -11.83
CA LYS A 305 -4.67 -3.91 -11.96
C LYS A 305 -5.07 -4.19 -13.41
N ARG A 306 -4.83 -3.21 -14.29
CA ARG A 306 -5.07 -3.34 -15.75
C ARG A 306 -3.80 -3.03 -16.53
N LEU A 307 -3.36 -1.78 -16.56
CA LEU A 307 -2.02 -1.40 -17.00
C LEU A 307 -1.04 -1.98 -15.99
N ARG A 308 -0.36 -3.08 -16.32
CA ARG A 308 0.48 -3.86 -15.40
C ARG A 308 1.79 -4.30 -16.06
N PRO A 309 2.79 -4.74 -15.29
CA PRO A 309 4.00 -5.33 -15.88
C PRO A 309 3.65 -6.49 -16.81
N ALA A 310 4.32 -6.58 -17.95
CA ALA A 310 4.12 -7.68 -18.90
C ALA A 310 4.39 -9.06 -18.28
N GLU A 311 5.29 -9.12 -17.31
CA GLU A 311 5.61 -10.30 -16.49
C GLU A 311 4.41 -10.77 -15.67
N PHE A 312 3.47 -9.86 -15.34
CA PHE A 312 2.25 -10.15 -14.58
C PHE A 312 1.02 -10.37 -15.47
N ALA A 313 1.22 -10.56 -16.79
CA ALA A 313 0.11 -10.88 -17.69
C ALA A 313 -0.61 -12.17 -17.26
N ARG A 314 0.14 -13.14 -16.73
CA ARG A 314 -0.36 -14.31 -16.01
C ARG A 314 0.40 -14.44 -14.71
N VAL A 315 -0.34 -14.43 -13.61
CA VAL A 315 0.23 -14.55 -12.26
C VAL A 315 0.39 -16.01 -11.90
N ASP A 316 1.57 -16.40 -11.41
CA ASP A 316 1.76 -17.67 -10.72
C ASP A 316 1.56 -17.46 -9.22
N TYR A 317 0.52 -18.04 -8.66
CA TYR A 317 0.17 -17.92 -7.24
C TYR A 317 1.01 -18.85 -6.34
N ASP A 318 1.76 -19.79 -6.92
CA ASP A 318 2.53 -20.80 -6.17
C ASP A 318 4.00 -20.40 -5.93
N GLN A 319 4.45 -19.26 -6.51
CA GLN A 319 5.82 -18.75 -6.37
C GLN A 319 5.90 -17.23 -6.58
N GLU A 320 7.07 -16.63 -6.33
CA GLU A 320 7.34 -15.22 -6.59
C GLU A 320 7.25 -14.89 -8.09
N ASN A 321 6.69 -13.72 -8.40
CA ASN A 321 6.64 -13.16 -9.75
C ASN A 321 7.48 -11.88 -9.79
N TYR A 322 8.58 -11.88 -10.51
CA TYR A 322 9.54 -10.79 -10.52
C TYR A 322 9.25 -9.76 -11.61
N THR A 323 9.43 -8.48 -11.28
CA THR A 323 9.41 -7.38 -12.26
C THR A 323 10.36 -6.26 -11.82
N GLY A 324 10.97 -5.60 -12.78
CA GLY A 324 11.75 -4.38 -12.53
C GLY A 324 10.91 -3.09 -12.55
N LEU A 325 9.56 -3.16 -12.62
CA LEU A 325 8.70 -2.02 -12.93
C LEU A 325 7.88 -1.49 -11.75
N LEU A 326 8.10 -1.95 -10.51
CA LEU A 326 7.33 -1.40 -9.37
C LEU A 326 7.60 0.10 -9.16
N TRP A 327 8.78 0.61 -9.55
CA TRP A 327 9.06 2.05 -9.54
C TRP A 327 8.08 2.86 -10.39
N PHE A 328 7.55 2.25 -11.48
CA PHE A 328 6.53 2.85 -12.31
C PHE A 328 5.13 2.66 -11.69
N PHE A 329 4.77 1.42 -11.36
CA PHE A 329 3.42 1.11 -10.92
C PHE A 329 3.11 1.64 -9.52
N GLU A 330 4.06 1.59 -8.60
CA GLU A 330 3.92 2.13 -7.25
C GLU A 330 4.40 3.57 -7.15
N GLY A 331 5.55 3.86 -7.77
CA GLY A 331 6.13 5.19 -7.70
C GLY A 331 5.28 6.25 -8.41
N PHE A 332 4.73 5.95 -9.59
CA PHE A 332 3.83 6.89 -10.26
C PHE A 332 2.51 7.02 -9.53
N THR A 333 1.98 5.93 -8.98
CA THR A 333 0.79 6.01 -8.12
C THR A 333 1.06 6.90 -6.92
N SER A 334 2.24 6.78 -6.26
CA SER A 334 2.65 7.66 -5.15
C SER A 334 2.97 9.10 -5.56
N TYR A 335 3.19 9.39 -6.84
CA TYR A 335 3.26 10.76 -7.35
C TYR A 335 1.86 11.35 -7.54
N TYR A 336 0.94 10.55 -8.06
CA TYR A 336 -0.39 11.00 -8.40
C TYR A 336 -1.36 11.04 -7.20
N ASP A 337 -1.18 10.20 -6.18
CA ASP A 337 -2.12 10.09 -5.07
C ASP A 337 -2.40 11.45 -4.38
N ASP A 338 -1.36 12.13 -3.92
CA ASP A 338 -1.45 13.45 -3.29
C ASP A 338 -1.74 14.57 -4.32
N LEU A 339 -1.24 14.43 -5.56
CA LEU A 339 -1.53 15.38 -6.64
C LEU A 339 -3.03 15.39 -6.98
N PHE A 340 -3.68 14.23 -6.96
CA PHE A 340 -5.13 14.16 -7.14
C PHE A 340 -5.91 14.77 -5.98
N LEU A 341 -5.43 14.69 -4.75
CA LEU A 341 -6.05 15.43 -3.64
C LEU A 341 -6.02 16.94 -3.89
N ARG A 342 -4.91 17.45 -4.41
CA ARG A 342 -4.80 18.85 -4.80
C ARG A 342 -5.72 19.20 -5.97
N ARG A 343 -5.75 18.39 -7.02
CA ARG A 343 -6.60 18.56 -8.19
C ARG A 343 -8.09 18.45 -7.86
N ALA A 344 -8.45 17.57 -6.95
CA ALA A 344 -9.82 17.46 -6.41
C ALA A 344 -10.19 18.63 -5.47
N GLY A 345 -9.24 19.51 -5.15
CA GLY A 345 -9.46 20.66 -4.25
C GLY A 345 -9.70 20.25 -2.79
N LEU A 346 -9.18 19.09 -2.38
CA LEU A 346 -9.26 18.61 -0.99
C LEU A 346 -8.12 19.15 -0.13
N ILE A 347 -6.98 19.50 -0.75
CA ILE A 347 -5.84 20.16 -0.14
C ILE A 347 -5.41 21.38 -0.97
N ASP A 348 -4.71 22.31 -0.36
CA ASP A 348 -4.12 23.46 -1.02
C ASP A 348 -2.68 23.20 -1.51
N ASP A 349 -2.11 24.14 -2.29
CA ASP A 349 -0.75 24.05 -2.83
C ASP A 349 0.30 23.88 -1.73
N ALA A 350 0.12 24.57 -0.61
CA ALA A 350 1.07 24.51 0.51
C ALA A 350 1.08 23.11 1.16
N THR A 351 -0.09 22.53 1.34
CA THR A 351 -0.24 21.17 1.88
C THR A 351 0.36 20.13 0.93
N TYR A 352 0.08 20.23 -0.38
CA TYR A 352 0.69 19.34 -1.38
C TYR A 352 2.22 19.42 -1.35
N LEU A 353 2.78 20.64 -1.37
CA LEU A 353 4.23 20.83 -1.31
C LEU A 353 4.84 20.36 0.01
N GLN A 354 4.09 20.40 1.12
CA GLN A 354 4.54 19.81 2.38
C GLN A 354 4.62 18.29 2.33
N LEU A 355 3.66 17.60 1.68
CA LEU A 355 3.68 16.16 1.48
C LEU A 355 4.85 15.76 0.57
N LEU A 356 5.01 16.45 -0.55
CA LEU A 356 6.13 16.26 -1.47
C LEU A 356 7.50 16.50 -0.78
N MET A 357 7.59 17.53 0.07
CA MET A 357 8.79 17.84 0.85
C MET A 357 9.19 16.69 1.78
N ARG A 358 8.22 16.07 2.45
CA ARG A 358 8.46 14.93 3.33
C ARG A 358 9.07 13.77 2.54
N ASN A 359 8.48 13.46 1.36
CA ASN A 359 8.98 12.41 0.48
C ASN A 359 10.40 12.71 -0.05
N LEU A 360 10.63 13.93 -0.55
CA LEU A 360 11.94 14.37 -1.03
C LEU A 360 13.02 14.21 0.04
N ASN A 361 12.79 14.76 1.22
CA ASN A 361 13.74 14.72 2.33
C ASN A 361 13.97 13.29 2.83
N GLN A 362 12.96 12.44 2.85
CA GLN A 362 13.10 11.02 3.21
C GLN A 362 14.04 10.30 2.25
N VAL A 363 13.91 10.53 0.94
CA VAL A 363 14.80 9.93 -0.07
C VAL A 363 16.22 10.45 0.07
N LEU A 364 16.40 11.77 0.18
CA LEU A 364 17.73 12.39 0.32
C LEU A 364 18.49 11.92 1.56
N GLN A 365 17.78 11.55 2.62
CA GLN A 365 18.35 11.08 3.88
C GLN A 365 18.53 9.54 3.94
N THR A 366 18.28 8.83 2.84
CA THR A 366 18.41 7.36 2.78
C THR A 366 19.71 6.99 2.04
N PRO A 367 20.77 6.53 2.76
CA PRO A 367 22.07 6.21 2.12
C PRO A 367 21.96 5.12 1.04
N GLY A 368 21.05 4.17 1.21
CA GLY A 368 20.80 3.08 0.26
C GLY A 368 20.44 3.54 -1.16
N ARG A 369 20.00 4.82 -1.33
CA ARG A 369 19.73 5.40 -2.65
C ARG A 369 20.96 5.45 -3.57
N HIS A 370 22.17 5.43 -2.98
CA HIS A 370 23.44 5.40 -3.71
C HIS A 370 23.96 3.97 -3.96
N LEU A 371 23.28 2.95 -3.41
CA LEU A 371 23.67 1.55 -3.54
C LEU A 371 22.72 0.73 -4.40
N GLN A 372 21.44 1.14 -4.48
CA GLN A 372 20.41 0.41 -5.19
C GLN A 372 19.59 1.35 -6.09
N SER A 373 19.44 0.98 -7.36
CA SER A 373 18.54 1.67 -8.29
C SER A 373 17.07 1.34 -8.00
N VAL A 374 16.12 2.15 -8.50
CA VAL A 374 14.69 1.87 -8.31
C VAL A 374 14.22 0.64 -9.11
N ALA A 375 14.82 0.35 -10.26
CA ALA A 375 14.56 -0.88 -11.00
C ALA A 375 15.02 -2.12 -10.22
N GLN A 376 16.22 -2.07 -9.62
CA GLN A 376 16.71 -3.15 -8.77
C GLN A 376 15.88 -3.27 -7.49
N ALA A 377 15.48 -2.15 -6.87
CA ALA A 377 14.60 -2.15 -5.70
C ALA A 377 13.24 -2.79 -6.00
N SER A 378 12.71 -2.56 -7.21
CA SER A 378 11.49 -3.20 -7.71
C SER A 378 11.66 -4.72 -7.82
N PHE A 379 12.75 -5.19 -8.41
CA PHE A 379 13.02 -6.61 -8.58
C PHE A 379 13.26 -7.32 -7.24
N ASP A 380 14.00 -6.67 -6.34
CA ASP A 380 14.36 -7.19 -5.01
C ASP A 380 13.24 -6.99 -3.96
N ALA A 381 12.04 -6.52 -4.34
CA ALA A 381 10.96 -6.21 -3.41
C ALA A 381 10.67 -7.35 -2.42
N TRP A 382 10.63 -8.60 -2.92
CA TRP A 382 10.35 -9.82 -2.18
C TRP A 382 11.24 -10.07 -0.96
N ILE A 383 12.50 -9.69 -1.02
CA ILE A 383 13.49 -10.01 0.01
C ILE A 383 14.04 -8.78 0.73
N LYS A 384 13.87 -7.57 0.17
CA LYS A 384 14.40 -6.33 0.76
C LYS A 384 13.30 -5.39 1.23
N TYR A 385 12.36 -5.00 0.39
CA TYR A 385 11.35 -4.01 0.75
C TYR A 385 10.29 -4.55 1.71
N TYR A 386 9.83 -5.79 1.48
CA TYR A 386 8.84 -6.44 2.35
C TYR A 386 9.44 -7.18 3.55
N ARG A 387 10.77 -7.27 3.64
CA ARG A 387 11.51 -7.87 4.78
C ARG A 387 12.44 -6.83 5.39
N VAL A 388 11.84 -5.84 6.07
CA VAL A 388 12.56 -4.68 6.63
C VAL A 388 13.38 -5.08 7.84
N GLY A 389 14.65 -4.62 7.88
CA GLY A 389 15.53 -4.70 9.05
C GLY A 389 16.16 -3.35 9.37
N GLU A 390 16.98 -3.29 10.40
CA GLU A 390 17.66 -2.07 10.84
C GLU A 390 18.60 -1.50 9.76
N ASN A 391 19.20 -2.38 8.94
CA ASN A 391 20.09 -1.99 7.84
C ASN A 391 19.36 -1.59 6.54
N THR A 392 18.05 -1.80 6.44
CA THR A 392 17.30 -1.55 5.21
C THR A 392 17.56 -0.16 4.62
N PRO A 393 17.52 0.96 5.37
CA PRO A 393 17.77 2.30 4.82
C PRO A 393 19.21 2.51 4.33
N ASN A 394 20.16 1.70 4.80
CA ASN A 394 21.55 1.77 4.37
C ASN A 394 21.82 1.00 3.07
N ALA A 395 20.98 0.03 2.73
CA ALA A 395 21.21 -0.93 1.65
C ALA A 395 20.20 -0.80 0.50
N THR A 396 19.04 -0.19 0.74
CA THR A 396 17.94 -0.15 -0.22
C THR A 396 17.36 1.25 -0.35
N VAL A 397 16.64 1.48 -1.44
CA VAL A 397 15.80 2.66 -1.66
C VAL A 397 14.35 2.23 -1.87
N SER A 398 13.40 3.04 -1.41
CA SER A 398 11.98 2.79 -1.69
C SER A 398 11.65 3.10 -3.15
N TYR A 399 11.16 2.10 -3.88
CA TYR A 399 10.64 2.31 -5.24
C TYR A 399 9.33 3.11 -5.23
N TYR A 400 8.58 3.18 -4.12
CA TYR A 400 7.48 4.12 -3.92
C TYR A 400 8.01 5.56 -3.89
N SER A 401 8.83 5.86 -2.89
CA SER A 401 9.28 7.24 -2.62
C SER A 401 10.22 7.78 -3.70
N LYS A 402 11.28 7.04 -4.07
CA LYS A 402 12.20 7.48 -5.15
C LYS A 402 11.53 7.35 -6.51
N GLY A 403 10.64 6.36 -6.72
CA GLY A 403 9.83 6.24 -7.94
C GLY A 403 8.88 7.42 -8.14
N ALA A 404 8.24 7.93 -7.07
CA ALA A 404 7.45 9.16 -7.14
C ALA A 404 8.28 10.38 -7.54
N LEU A 405 9.54 10.47 -7.06
CA LEU A 405 10.46 11.54 -7.48
C LEU A 405 10.97 11.36 -8.92
N VAL A 406 11.06 10.13 -9.42
CA VAL A 406 11.32 9.86 -10.86
C VAL A 406 10.14 10.36 -11.69
N ALA A 407 8.90 10.02 -11.30
CA ALA A 407 7.68 10.51 -11.96
C ALA A 407 7.61 12.04 -11.96
N LEU A 408 7.86 12.68 -10.81
CA LEU A 408 7.96 14.13 -10.68
C LEU A 408 9.02 14.72 -11.63
N SER A 409 10.21 14.11 -11.68
CA SER A 409 11.32 14.61 -12.51
C SER A 409 11.00 14.48 -13.99
N LEU A 410 10.33 13.41 -14.41
CA LEU A 410 9.87 13.24 -15.78
C LEU A 410 8.76 14.25 -16.13
N ASP A 411 7.76 14.44 -15.26
CA ASP A 411 6.66 15.40 -15.49
C ASP A 411 7.21 16.84 -15.63
N LEU A 412 8.05 17.27 -14.68
CA LEU A 412 8.62 18.61 -14.71
C LEU A 412 9.60 18.82 -15.89
N SER A 413 10.28 17.77 -16.34
CA SER A 413 11.12 17.84 -17.55
C SER A 413 10.27 18.02 -18.81
N LEU A 414 9.18 17.24 -18.96
CA LEU A 414 8.25 17.38 -20.08
C LEU A 414 7.60 18.75 -20.10
N ARG A 415 7.17 19.28 -18.96
CA ARG A 415 6.58 20.62 -18.81
C ARG A 415 7.58 21.74 -19.14
N ARG A 416 8.81 21.63 -18.65
CA ARG A 416 9.89 22.56 -18.96
C ARG A 416 10.19 22.62 -20.46
N ASP A 417 10.20 21.46 -21.12
CA ASP A 417 10.45 21.34 -22.55
C ASP A 417 9.21 21.79 -23.38
N GLY A 418 8.06 22.05 -22.75
CA GLY A 418 6.85 22.61 -23.37
C GLY A 418 6.15 21.68 -24.37
N CYS A 419 6.43 20.37 -24.32
CA CYS A 419 5.94 19.43 -25.33
C CYS A 419 4.74 18.61 -24.87
N ALA A 420 4.72 18.19 -23.59
CA ALA A 420 3.72 17.31 -23.01
C ALA A 420 3.78 17.35 -21.48
N THR A 421 2.93 16.57 -20.85
CA THR A 421 2.89 16.31 -19.42
C THR A 421 3.01 14.80 -19.15
N LEU A 422 3.27 14.42 -17.93
CA LEU A 422 3.22 13.00 -17.55
C LEU A 422 1.80 12.43 -17.66
N ASP A 423 0.77 13.27 -17.49
CA ASP A 423 -0.63 12.89 -17.71
C ASP A 423 -0.85 12.39 -19.15
N ASP A 424 -0.22 13.06 -20.15
CA ASP A 424 -0.30 12.64 -21.54
C ASP A 424 0.41 11.29 -21.77
N VAL A 425 1.55 11.07 -21.09
CA VAL A 425 2.28 9.79 -21.15
C VAL A 425 1.42 8.65 -20.58
N MET A 426 0.76 8.87 -19.44
CA MET A 426 -0.10 7.86 -18.81
C MET A 426 -1.28 7.49 -19.70
N ARG A 427 -1.98 8.49 -20.26
CA ARG A 427 -3.09 8.27 -21.19
C ARG A 427 -2.67 7.59 -22.49
N GLU A 428 -1.48 7.93 -22.98
CA GLU A 428 -0.89 7.28 -24.15
C GLU A 428 -0.61 5.79 -23.92
N LEU A 429 0.00 5.47 -22.77
CA LEU A 429 0.27 4.08 -22.38
C LEU A 429 -1.02 3.28 -22.26
N TRP A 430 -2.06 3.87 -21.63
CA TRP A 430 -3.38 3.26 -21.52
C TRP A 430 -4.00 2.99 -22.90
N THR A 431 -4.03 3.99 -23.74
CA THR A 431 -4.67 3.90 -25.08
C THR A 431 -3.96 2.88 -25.97
N ARG A 432 -2.62 2.90 -25.99
CA ARG A 432 -1.84 2.00 -26.86
C ARG A 432 -1.86 0.56 -26.43
N SER A 433 -1.87 0.32 -25.13
CA SER A 433 -1.93 -1.05 -24.60
C SER A 433 -3.37 -1.60 -24.55
N GLY A 434 -4.38 -0.76 -24.79
CA GLY A 434 -5.79 -1.10 -24.56
C GLY A 434 -6.08 -1.37 -23.08
N GLY A 435 -5.36 -0.69 -22.17
CA GLY A 435 -5.41 -0.93 -20.73
C GLY A 435 -4.75 -2.25 -20.29
N GLY A 436 -3.95 -2.86 -21.16
CA GLY A 436 -3.29 -4.15 -20.90
C GLY A 436 -1.85 -4.01 -20.41
N PRO A 437 -1.12 -5.14 -20.38
CA PRO A 437 0.26 -5.17 -19.89
C PRO A 437 1.22 -4.33 -20.72
N ILE A 438 2.22 -3.73 -20.07
CA ILE A 438 3.29 -2.93 -20.68
C ILE A 438 4.68 -3.40 -20.23
N LYS A 439 5.68 -2.99 -20.99
CA LYS A 439 7.12 -3.13 -20.69
C LYS A 439 7.74 -1.74 -20.47
N GLU A 440 8.90 -1.68 -19.87
CA GLU A 440 9.66 -0.42 -19.74
C GLU A 440 9.91 0.27 -21.09
N ALA A 441 10.17 -0.52 -22.14
CA ALA A 441 10.33 0.00 -23.49
C ALA A 441 9.08 0.74 -24.03
N ASP A 442 7.88 0.45 -23.52
CA ASP A 442 6.66 1.17 -23.88
C ASP A 442 6.66 2.55 -23.23
N VAL A 443 7.10 2.64 -21.97
CA VAL A 443 7.29 3.91 -21.25
C VAL A 443 8.31 4.78 -21.98
N ALA A 444 9.47 4.22 -22.32
CA ALA A 444 10.51 4.94 -23.07
C ALA A 444 10.01 5.46 -24.42
N ARG A 445 9.23 4.64 -25.16
CA ARG A 445 8.64 5.06 -26.43
C ARG A 445 7.61 6.18 -26.28
N ALA A 446 6.76 6.11 -25.25
CA ALA A 446 5.76 7.15 -24.98
C ALA A 446 6.45 8.47 -24.61
N LEU A 447 7.46 8.45 -23.74
CA LEU A 447 8.27 9.61 -23.37
C LEU A 447 8.95 10.23 -24.59
N LYS A 448 9.62 9.42 -25.43
CA LYS A 448 10.31 9.88 -26.65
C LYS A 448 9.34 10.54 -27.63
N ARG A 449 8.18 9.93 -27.86
CA ARG A 449 7.19 10.42 -28.81
C ARG A 449 6.56 11.74 -28.36
N LEU A 450 6.12 11.81 -27.11
CA LEU A 450 5.42 12.98 -26.57
C LEU A 450 6.38 14.10 -26.20
N GLY A 451 7.52 13.78 -25.61
CA GLY A 451 8.55 14.74 -25.26
C GLY A 451 9.41 15.21 -26.43
N ARG A 452 9.21 14.65 -27.65
CA ARG A 452 9.92 15.02 -28.91
C ARG A 452 11.45 14.93 -28.81
N ARG A 453 11.96 14.20 -27.85
CA ARG A 453 13.38 13.88 -27.65
C ARG A 453 13.56 12.52 -27.00
N ASP A 454 14.77 12.02 -26.99
CA ASP A 454 15.10 10.77 -26.29
C ASP A 454 15.25 11.03 -24.78
N PHE A 455 14.67 10.15 -23.97
CA PHE A 455 14.78 10.12 -22.52
C PHE A 455 15.62 8.93 -22.02
N ALA A 456 16.36 8.25 -22.93
CA ALA A 456 17.15 7.07 -22.57
C ALA A 456 18.22 7.39 -21.51
N ALA A 457 18.84 8.58 -21.58
CA ALA A 457 19.84 9.00 -20.60
C ALA A 457 19.23 9.23 -19.21
N GLU A 458 18.04 9.88 -19.15
CA GLU A 458 17.30 10.07 -17.91
C GLU A 458 16.86 8.73 -17.31
N LEU A 459 16.31 7.83 -18.11
CA LEU A 459 15.90 6.50 -17.62
C LEU A 459 17.13 5.70 -17.14
N ALA A 460 18.26 5.75 -17.86
CA ALA A 460 19.48 5.09 -17.42
C ALA A 460 19.99 5.64 -16.08
N ALA A 461 19.98 6.98 -15.90
CA ALA A 461 20.47 7.61 -14.67
C ALA A 461 19.46 7.51 -13.51
N TRP A 462 18.15 7.73 -13.78
CA TRP A 462 17.16 7.89 -12.71
C TRP A 462 16.49 6.58 -12.29
N VAL A 463 16.41 5.62 -13.21
CA VAL A 463 15.74 4.32 -12.98
C VAL A 463 16.75 3.21 -12.73
N HIS A 464 17.80 3.13 -13.55
CA HIS A 464 18.84 2.10 -13.48
C HIS A 464 20.11 2.55 -12.75
N GLY A 465 20.34 3.86 -12.62
CA GLY A 465 21.42 4.44 -11.86
C GLY A 465 21.08 4.67 -10.38
N THR A 466 22.09 5.10 -9.65
CA THR A 466 22.01 5.41 -8.22
C THR A 466 22.25 6.89 -7.90
N ASP A 467 22.38 7.72 -8.91
CA ASP A 467 22.57 9.16 -8.78
C ASP A 467 21.35 9.84 -8.18
N ASP A 468 21.57 11.02 -7.59
CA ASP A 468 20.49 11.87 -7.10
C ASP A 468 19.70 12.47 -8.27
N LEU A 469 18.40 12.56 -8.10
CA LEU A 469 17.48 13.13 -9.09
C LEU A 469 17.59 14.67 -9.11
N PRO A 470 17.42 15.34 -10.26
CA PRO A 470 17.44 16.80 -10.36
C PRO A 470 16.15 17.46 -9.82
N ALA A 471 15.42 16.79 -8.92
CA ALA A 471 14.10 17.18 -8.45
C ALA A 471 14.06 18.61 -7.89
N VAL A 472 15.05 19.01 -7.07
CA VAL A 472 15.11 20.35 -6.49
C VAL A 472 15.29 21.43 -7.56
N ALA A 473 16.16 21.19 -8.56
CA ALA A 473 16.36 22.12 -9.66
C ALA A 473 15.12 22.26 -10.54
N LEU A 474 14.45 21.15 -10.84
CA LEU A 474 13.20 21.13 -11.60
C LEU A 474 12.06 21.82 -10.86
N LEU A 475 11.91 21.59 -9.55
CA LEU A 475 10.93 22.27 -8.71
C LEU A 475 11.14 23.79 -8.69
N LYS A 476 12.40 24.26 -8.58
CA LYS A 476 12.71 25.69 -8.67
C LYS A 476 12.34 26.27 -10.04
N ALA A 477 12.64 25.56 -11.11
CA ALA A 477 12.27 25.98 -12.47
C ALA A 477 10.73 26.03 -12.66
N GLN A 478 9.99 25.17 -11.97
CA GLN A 478 8.51 25.15 -11.96
C GLN A 478 7.91 26.22 -11.07
N GLY A 479 8.72 27.04 -10.38
CA GLY A 479 8.24 28.13 -9.53
C GLY A 479 8.01 27.77 -8.06
N VAL A 480 8.52 26.61 -7.61
CA VAL A 480 8.53 26.25 -6.19
C VAL A 480 9.73 26.93 -5.52
N LYS A 481 9.52 27.54 -4.36
CA LYS A 481 10.61 27.95 -3.48
C LYS A 481 11.12 26.70 -2.77
N ALA A 482 12.35 26.30 -3.08
CA ALA A 482 13.05 25.22 -2.41
C ALA A 482 14.27 25.79 -1.69
N GLU A 483 14.13 25.99 -0.39
CA GLU A 483 15.14 26.58 0.48
C GLU A 483 15.86 25.48 1.25
N PRO A 484 17.20 25.51 1.31
CA PRO A 484 17.92 24.57 2.15
C PRO A 484 17.57 24.80 3.63
N GLU A 485 17.38 23.72 4.36
CA GLU A 485 17.03 23.74 5.78
C GLU A 485 17.95 22.80 6.55
N LYS A 486 18.25 23.20 7.78
CA LYS A 486 18.98 22.34 8.69
C LYS A 486 18.08 21.15 9.09
N ALA A 487 18.59 19.95 8.85
CA ALA A 487 17.84 18.76 9.21
C ALA A 487 17.59 18.67 10.74
N PRO A 488 16.51 18.02 11.17
CA PRO A 488 16.31 17.67 12.57
C PRO A 488 17.50 16.91 13.15
N LEU A 489 17.72 17.05 14.45
CA LEU A 489 18.93 16.52 15.11
C LEU A 489 19.15 15.02 14.89
N ALA A 490 18.08 14.22 14.93
CA ALA A 490 18.17 12.78 14.63
C ALA A 490 18.81 12.52 13.25
N GLN A 491 18.41 13.32 12.26
CA GLN A 491 18.93 13.19 10.90
C GLN A 491 20.38 13.68 10.79
N GLN A 492 20.73 14.77 11.50
CA GLN A 492 22.12 15.25 11.58
C GLN A 492 23.05 14.19 12.20
N LEU A 493 22.53 13.43 13.16
CA LEU A 493 23.25 12.31 13.77
C LEU A 493 23.26 11.05 12.90
N GLY A 494 22.47 11.01 11.84
CA GLY A 494 22.27 9.80 11.05
C GLY A 494 21.50 8.72 11.85
N LEU A 495 20.49 9.10 12.61
CA LEU A 495 19.73 8.18 13.46
C LEU A 495 18.24 8.19 13.11
N ARG A 496 17.61 7.02 13.23
CA ARG A 496 16.15 6.88 13.33
C ARG A 496 15.81 6.39 14.73
N MET A 497 14.95 7.13 15.42
CA MET A 497 14.61 6.87 16.81
C MET A 497 13.21 6.27 16.94
N ALA A 498 12.98 5.49 17.99
CA ALA A 498 11.65 5.22 18.52
C ALA A 498 11.53 5.82 19.90
N ASP A 499 10.43 6.49 20.12
CA ASP A 499 9.99 6.93 21.45
C ASP A 499 8.85 6.00 21.88
N ASN A 500 9.13 5.10 22.81
CA ASN A 500 8.12 4.18 23.36
C ASN A 500 7.47 4.77 24.64
N GLY A 501 7.62 6.10 24.87
CA GLY A 501 7.11 6.78 26.06
C GLY A 501 7.91 6.52 27.35
N SER A 502 8.62 5.39 27.45
CA SER A 502 9.46 5.01 28.60
C SER A 502 10.95 5.00 28.28
N ALA A 503 11.33 4.82 27.02
CA ALA A 503 12.73 4.71 26.59
C ALA A 503 12.93 5.34 25.20
N LEU A 504 14.06 6.02 25.03
CA LEU A 504 14.52 6.55 23.75
C LEU A 504 15.44 5.52 23.09
N VAL A 505 14.91 4.77 22.10
CA VAL A 505 15.63 3.67 21.48
C VAL A 505 16.08 4.04 20.07
N ILE A 506 17.34 3.74 19.73
CA ILE A 506 17.88 3.86 18.38
C ILE A 506 17.35 2.69 17.54
N LYS A 507 16.53 2.98 16.51
CA LYS A 507 16.04 1.95 15.58
C LYS A 507 17.00 1.67 14.45
N THR A 508 17.66 2.72 13.96
CA THR A 508 18.57 2.63 12.81
C THR A 508 19.71 3.60 13.00
N VAL A 509 20.92 3.17 12.66
CA VAL A 509 22.09 4.03 12.49
C VAL A 509 22.38 4.10 10.98
N LEU A 510 22.33 5.30 10.40
CA LEU A 510 22.57 5.52 8.99
C LEU A 510 24.08 5.60 8.71
N ARG A 511 24.48 4.95 7.63
CA ARG A 511 25.89 4.88 7.19
C ARG A 511 26.43 6.27 6.84
N GLY A 512 27.64 6.54 7.24
CA GLY A 512 28.30 7.83 7.07
C GLY A 512 27.87 8.91 8.06
N GLY A 513 26.94 8.59 8.99
CA GLY A 513 26.43 9.53 9.99
C GLY A 513 27.31 9.64 11.24
N ALA A 514 27.11 10.74 11.99
CA ALA A 514 27.83 10.96 13.25
C ALA A 514 27.55 9.88 14.31
N GLY A 515 26.36 9.28 14.31
CA GLY A 515 26.00 8.18 15.18
C GLY A 515 26.82 6.91 14.90
N GLU A 516 27.02 6.58 13.61
CA GLU A 516 27.89 5.47 13.20
C GLU A 516 29.33 5.72 13.64
N ALA A 517 29.86 6.92 13.34
CA ALA A 517 31.22 7.31 13.74
C ALA A 517 31.45 7.25 15.26
N ALA A 518 30.41 7.51 16.05
CA ALA A 518 30.44 7.42 17.50
C ALA A 518 30.29 5.98 18.04
N GLY A 519 30.04 4.99 17.19
CA GLY A 519 29.83 3.60 17.60
C GLY A 519 28.46 3.33 18.23
N LEU A 520 27.45 4.18 17.97
CA LEU A 520 26.05 3.91 18.30
C LEU A 520 25.53 2.75 17.44
N ALA A 521 24.58 1.99 17.96
CA ALA A 521 24.01 0.84 17.27
C ALA A 521 22.49 0.82 17.39
N ALA A 522 21.83 0.14 16.44
CA ALA A 522 20.42 -0.17 16.55
C ALA A 522 20.16 -1.03 17.79
N GLY A 523 19.09 -0.75 18.51
CA GLY A 523 18.75 -1.38 19.79
C GLY A 523 19.37 -0.70 21.02
N ASP A 524 20.27 0.29 20.85
CA ASP A 524 20.74 1.08 21.98
C ASP A 524 19.62 1.89 22.60
N GLU A 525 19.43 1.79 23.92
CA GLU A 525 18.61 2.70 24.69
C GLU A 525 19.47 3.94 25.06
N TRP A 526 19.10 5.12 24.56
CA TRP A 526 19.83 6.35 24.85
C TRP A 526 19.40 6.94 26.16
N LEU A 527 20.20 6.76 27.20
CA LEU A 527 19.87 7.10 28.58
C LEU A 527 20.12 8.59 28.92
N GLY A 528 21.21 9.15 28.37
CA GLY A 528 21.61 10.50 28.75
C GLY A 528 22.80 11.04 27.97
N VAL A 529 23.26 12.21 28.35
CA VAL A 529 24.37 12.92 27.74
C VAL A 529 25.31 13.48 28.80
N GLU A 530 26.61 13.32 28.58
CA GLU A 530 27.65 14.02 29.35
C GLU A 530 28.24 15.16 28.51
N THR A 531 28.28 16.36 29.08
CA THR A 531 28.90 17.52 28.47
C THR A 531 30.25 17.79 29.11
N PRO A 532 31.32 18.08 28.34
CA PRO A 532 32.62 18.36 28.92
C PRO A 532 32.64 19.68 29.70
N ALA A 533 33.57 19.78 30.65
CA ALA A 533 33.79 21.02 31.41
C ALA A 533 34.17 22.19 30.49
N ARG A 534 33.71 23.38 30.82
CA ARG A 534 34.07 24.63 30.16
C ARG A 534 34.51 25.66 31.18
N ARG A 535 35.09 26.79 30.69
CA ARG A 535 35.43 27.93 31.56
C ARG A 535 34.18 28.45 32.29
N GLY A 536 34.16 28.25 33.61
CA GLY A 536 33.05 28.65 34.48
C GLY A 536 31.88 27.64 34.58
N THR A 537 31.94 26.48 33.89
CA THR A 537 30.92 25.45 33.98
C THR A 537 31.57 24.09 34.12
N PRO A 538 31.31 23.32 35.19
CA PRO A 538 31.84 21.94 35.33
C PRO A 538 31.24 21.00 34.29
N ALA A 539 31.86 19.83 34.11
CA ALA A 539 31.27 18.75 33.37
C ALA A 539 29.94 18.34 34.01
N GLN A 540 28.96 18.07 33.17
CA GLN A 540 27.60 17.74 33.62
C GLN A 540 27.11 16.48 32.91
N ALA A 541 26.27 15.72 33.61
CA ALA A 541 25.59 14.55 33.05
C ALA A 541 24.07 14.74 33.21
N TRP A 542 23.34 14.57 32.12
CA TRP A 542 21.91 14.76 32.08
C TRP A 542 21.21 13.50 31.58
N ARG A 543 20.11 13.12 32.21
CA ARG A 543 19.23 12.11 31.64
C ARG A 543 18.48 12.70 30.45
N LEU A 544 18.45 11.97 29.33
CA LEU A 544 17.72 12.33 28.12
C LEU A 544 16.39 11.55 28.09
N ARG A 545 15.29 12.26 27.87
CA ARG A 545 13.96 11.65 27.69
C ARG A 545 13.50 11.73 26.24
N LYS A 546 13.86 12.85 25.57
CA LYS A 546 13.57 13.08 24.15
C LYS A 546 14.80 13.66 23.49
N LEU A 547 15.02 13.29 22.23
CA LEU A 547 16.18 13.78 21.49
C LEU A 547 16.16 15.31 21.32
N ASP A 548 14.98 15.90 21.26
CA ASP A 548 14.78 17.35 21.12
C ASP A 548 15.27 18.16 22.35
N GLU A 549 15.51 17.52 23.49
CA GLU A 549 16.11 18.15 24.67
C GLU A 549 17.62 18.42 24.48
N LEU A 550 18.28 17.64 23.61
CA LEU A 550 19.72 17.63 23.46
C LEU A 550 20.32 19.00 23.08
N PRO A 551 19.75 19.80 22.14
CA PRO A 551 20.27 21.12 21.81
C PRO A 551 20.30 22.07 23.00
N ALA A 552 19.29 22.06 23.88
CA ALA A 552 19.24 22.90 25.06
C ALA A 552 20.30 22.48 26.11
N LEU A 553 20.58 21.19 26.24
CA LEU A 553 21.60 20.64 27.14
C LEU A 553 23.02 20.92 26.64
N LEU A 554 23.24 20.82 25.31
CA LEU A 554 24.55 21.05 24.70
C LEU A 554 24.90 22.53 24.59
N GLY A 555 23.91 23.43 24.39
CA GLY A 555 24.16 24.81 23.97
C GLY A 555 25.00 24.87 22.69
N PRO A 556 26.09 25.63 22.61
CA PRO A 556 26.95 25.74 21.43
C PRO A 556 27.94 24.55 21.29
N GLN A 557 27.88 23.52 22.15
CA GLN A 557 28.81 22.39 22.09
C GLN A 557 28.43 21.45 20.94
N ARG A 558 29.44 21.02 20.22
CA ARG A 558 29.31 20.06 19.14
C ARG A 558 29.92 18.69 19.50
N ARG A 559 30.59 18.59 20.66
CA ARG A 559 31.17 17.36 21.20
C ARG A 559 30.53 17.03 22.53
N PHE A 560 30.10 15.81 22.69
CA PHE A 560 29.51 15.30 23.90
C PHE A 560 29.67 13.78 23.98
N THR A 561 29.39 13.20 25.14
CA THR A 561 29.35 11.74 25.30
C THR A 561 27.89 11.30 25.42
N ALA A 562 27.43 10.43 24.53
CA ALA A 562 26.16 9.73 24.67
C ALA A 562 26.33 8.58 25.67
N LEU A 563 25.41 8.50 26.63
CA LEU A 563 25.31 7.38 27.57
C LEU A 563 24.21 6.45 27.04
N VAL A 564 24.57 5.22 26.66
CA VAL A 564 23.62 4.26 26.12
C VAL A 564 23.67 2.93 26.89
N ALA A 565 22.54 2.21 26.92
CA ALA A 565 22.48 0.82 27.34
C ALA A 565 22.38 -0.07 26.11
N ARG A 566 23.36 -0.94 25.91
CA ARG A 566 23.40 -1.98 24.88
C ARG A 566 23.50 -3.35 25.55
N ASP A 567 22.54 -4.21 25.34
CA ASP A 567 22.48 -5.52 25.97
C ASP A 567 22.72 -5.42 27.52
N ARG A 568 21.99 -4.46 28.15
CA ARG A 568 22.09 -4.15 29.60
C ARG A 568 23.46 -3.64 30.08
N ARG A 569 24.42 -3.39 29.20
CA ARG A 569 25.72 -2.79 29.53
C ARG A 569 25.69 -1.29 29.26
N LEU A 570 26.21 -0.49 30.17
CA LEU A 570 26.34 0.94 30.01
C LEU A 570 27.60 1.29 29.22
N LEU A 571 27.42 2.00 28.13
CA LEU A 571 28.48 2.42 27.23
C LEU A 571 28.53 3.95 27.16
N ARG A 572 29.73 4.47 26.93
CA ARG A 572 30.01 5.88 26.64
C ARG A 572 30.47 5.99 25.21
N CYS A 573 29.68 6.68 24.39
CA CYS A 573 29.98 6.90 22.98
C CYS A 573 30.30 8.39 22.76
N ALA A 574 31.51 8.70 22.31
CA ALA A 574 31.92 10.06 22.01
C ALA A 574 31.30 10.51 20.69
N VAL A 575 30.44 11.52 20.73
CA VAL A 575 29.71 12.03 19.57
C VAL A 575 30.24 13.39 19.17
N GLN A 576 30.48 13.58 17.88
CA GLN A 576 30.77 14.85 17.24
C GLN A 576 29.63 15.21 16.31
N LEU A 577 28.89 16.29 16.55
CA LEU A 577 27.91 16.79 15.60
C LEU A 577 28.58 17.21 14.30
N PRO A 578 28.01 16.88 13.14
CA PRO A 578 28.55 17.29 11.84
C PRO A 578 28.51 18.81 11.69
N ASP A 579 29.36 19.37 10.85
CA ASP A 579 29.26 20.76 10.44
C ASP A 579 27.91 21.01 9.73
N ASP A 580 27.49 22.28 9.62
CA ASP A 580 26.14 22.64 9.16
C ASP A 580 25.93 22.23 7.68
N GLU A 581 25.88 20.92 7.41
CA GLU A 581 25.52 20.38 6.11
C GLU A 581 24.00 20.48 5.91
N VAL A 582 23.63 21.00 4.75
CA VAL A 582 22.26 21.04 4.29
C VAL A 582 21.86 19.64 3.84
N THR A 583 21.05 18.98 4.62
CA THR A 583 20.55 17.63 4.34
C THR A 583 19.05 17.59 4.08
N ALA A 584 18.39 18.75 4.13
CA ALA A 584 16.95 18.88 3.93
C ALA A 584 16.57 20.14 3.14
N PHE A 585 15.41 20.13 2.53
CA PHE A 585 14.83 21.29 1.86
C PHE A 585 13.45 21.59 2.42
N LYS A 586 13.13 22.90 2.53
CA LYS A 586 11.78 23.38 2.76
C LYS A 586 11.17 23.80 1.43
N LEU A 587 9.99 23.24 1.12
CA LEU A 587 9.24 23.59 -0.08
C LEU A 587 8.07 24.50 0.28
N SER A 588 7.86 25.55 -0.51
CA SER A 588 6.70 26.44 -0.38
C SER A 588 6.29 27.01 -1.73
N PRO A 589 5.01 27.43 -1.89
CA PRO A 589 4.55 28.08 -3.10
C PRO A 589 5.39 29.32 -3.45
N GLY A 590 5.78 29.43 -4.73
CA GLY A 590 6.49 30.58 -5.24
C GLY A 590 5.69 31.30 -6.33
N ASN A 591 6.03 31.09 -7.61
CA ASN A 591 5.32 31.73 -8.72
C ASN A 591 4.03 30.97 -9.05
N SER A 592 2.87 31.60 -8.83
CA SER A 592 1.55 31.02 -9.09
C SER A 592 1.30 30.71 -10.56
N ASP A 593 1.85 31.49 -11.49
CA ASP A 593 1.59 31.34 -12.92
C ASP A 593 2.23 30.07 -13.49
N THR A 594 3.36 29.63 -12.92
CA THR A 594 4.02 28.40 -13.30
C THR A 594 3.53 27.19 -12.49
N LEU A 595 3.10 27.38 -11.25
CA LEU A 595 2.55 26.32 -10.40
C LEU A 595 1.17 25.85 -10.84
N ARG A 596 0.31 26.81 -11.23
CA ARG A 596 -1.09 26.52 -11.58
C ARG A 596 -1.25 25.50 -12.71
N PRO A 597 -0.52 25.57 -13.86
CA PRO A 597 -0.64 24.56 -14.92
C PRO A 597 -0.20 23.15 -14.52
N TRP A 598 0.57 23.02 -13.43
CA TRP A 598 1.00 21.74 -12.89
C TRP A 598 0.02 21.18 -11.86
N LEU A 599 -0.42 22.03 -10.90
CA LEU A 599 -1.20 21.62 -9.74
C LEU A 599 -2.73 21.70 -9.97
N ALA A 600 -3.18 22.44 -10.98
CA ALA A 600 -4.60 22.50 -11.33
C ALA A 600 -5.06 21.26 -12.12
N PRO A 601 -6.39 20.97 -12.12
CA PRO A 601 -6.97 19.88 -12.91
C PRO A 601 -6.74 20.09 -14.41
#